data_22ae0138dbe0b97a01a400f8fabf3d75
#
_entry.id   22ae0138dbe0b97a01a400f8fabf3d75
#
_cell.length_a   1.000
_cell.length_b   1.000
_cell.length_c   1.000
_cell.angle_alpha   90.00
_cell.angle_beta   90.00
_cell.angle_gamma   90.00
#
_symmetry.space_group_name_H-M   'P 1'
#
loop_
_entity.id
_entity.type
_entity.pdbx_description
1 polymer ?
#
loop_
_entity_poly.entity_id
_entity_poly.type
_entity_poly.pdbx_seq_one_letter_code
_entity_poly.pdbx_strand_id
1 'polypeptide(L)'
;MTATLSLYNASVPGLIRMMDNLEHILRMGQTNAEDRGIDPSVFLTARLAPDMLGLVGQVQVATSIAKACPFRLAGTTPPVYDDQDNASFDDLYALIERTRSDISSVTREQIDGREAVEFNVKMGPVERSFTGISYSSGFTIPNVYFHITTVYNILRHNGVPLGKLDFFGGPSALG
;
A
#
# COMPACT_ATOMS: atom_id res chain seq x y z
N MET A 1 15.24 28.79 -2.06
CA MET A 1 13.78 28.59 -1.98
C MET A 1 13.54 27.57 -0.88
N THR A 2 12.81 27.93 0.16
CA THR A 2 12.38 26.98 1.19
C THR A 2 11.38 26.03 0.54
N ALA A 3 11.68 24.73 0.51
CA ALA A 3 10.74 23.73 0.05
C ALA A 3 9.55 23.70 1.02
N THR A 4 8.40 24.20 0.60
CA THR A 4 7.16 24.11 1.38
C THR A 4 6.65 22.69 1.26
N LEU A 5 6.41 22.05 2.40
CA LEU A 5 5.79 20.72 2.43
C LEU A 5 4.31 20.88 2.03
N SER A 6 3.97 20.49 0.80
CA SER A 6 2.58 20.49 0.32
C SER A 6 1.89 19.18 0.63
N LEU A 7 0.55 19.15 0.59
CA LEU A 7 -0.24 17.95 0.82
C LEU A 7 0.11 16.83 -0.17
N TYR A 8 0.33 17.18 -1.44
CA TYR A 8 0.81 16.25 -2.45
C TYR A 8 2.17 15.65 -2.07
N ASN A 9 3.15 16.48 -1.74
CA ASN A 9 4.50 16.00 -1.37
C ASN A 9 4.51 15.17 -0.08
N ALA A 10 3.62 15.46 0.85
CA ALA A 10 3.49 14.72 2.10
C ALA A 10 2.77 13.37 1.96
N SER A 11 2.11 13.12 0.82
CA SER A 11 1.29 11.92 0.64
C SER A 11 1.71 11.08 -0.59
N VAL A 12 1.53 11.59 -1.78
CA VAL A 12 1.58 10.82 -3.04
C VAL A 12 2.93 10.14 -3.29
N PRO A 13 4.09 10.84 -3.24
CA PRO A 13 5.38 10.19 -3.49
C PRO A 13 5.71 9.09 -2.49
N GLY A 14 5.31 9.28 -1.22
CA GLY A 14 5.48 8.26 -0.17
C GLY A 14 4.66 7.01 -0.44
N LEU A 15 3.41 7.15 -0.92
CA LEU A 15 2.55 6.02 -1.26
C LEU A 15 3.08 5.25 -2.46
N ILE A 16 3.55 5.94 -3.51
CA ILE A 16 4.18 5.27 -4.67
C ILE A 16 5.38 4.45 -4.20
N ARG A 17 6.28 5.05 -3.42
CA ARG A 17 7.45 4.35 -2.87
C ARG A 17 7.05 3.12 -2.06
N MET A 18 5.98 3.21 -1.28
CA MET A 18 5.52 2.05 -0.49
C MET A 18 4.94 0.94 -1.36
N MET A 19 4.39 1.24 -2.53
CA MET A 19 3.99 0.24 -3.51
C MET A 19 5.21 -0.45 -4.13
N ASP A 20 6.27 0.31 -4.47
CA ASP A 20 7.53 -0.26 -4.97
C ASP A 20 8.17 -1.18 -3.91
N ASN A 21 8.20 -0.73 -2.66
CA ASN A 21 8.74 -1.52 -1.55
C ASN A 21 7.93 -2.81 -1.30
N LEU A 22 6.61 -2.72 -1.41
CA LEU A 22 5.72 -3.89 -1.29
C LEU A 22 6.01 -4.91 -2.40
N GLU A 23 6.13 -4.47 -3.64
CA GLU A 23 6.52 -5.34 -4.75
C GLU A 23 7.87 -5.99 -4.50
N HIS A 24 8.87 -5.23 -4.04
CA HIS A 24 10.21 -5.74 -3.74
C HIS A 24 10.17 -6.90 -2.73
N ILE A 25 9.50 -6.73 -1.58
CA ILE A 25 9.43 -7.80 -0.57
C ILE A 25 8.61 -9.02 -1.03
N LEU A 26 7.60 -8.83 -1.87
CA LEU A 26 6.83 -9.93 -2.46
C LEU A 26 7.69 -10.72 -3.45
N ARG A 27 8.51 -10.07 -4.29
CA ARG A 27 9.44 -10.75 -5.20
C ARG A 27 10.47 -11.59 -4.44
N MET A 28 11.01 -11.06 -3.34
CA MET A 28 11.89 -11.84 -2.46
C MET A 28 11.17 -13.05 -1.85
N GLY A 29 9.89 -12.90 -1.49
CA GLY A 29 9.04 -13.99 -1.01
C GLY A 29 8.86 -15.09 -2.05
N GLN A 30 8.49 -14.72 -3.28
CA GLN A 30 8.31 -15.65 -4.39
C GLN A 30 9.61 -16.40 -4.72
N THR A 31 10.71 -15.68 -4.91
CA THR A 31 12.03 -16.29 -5.18
C THR A 31 12.43 -17.25 -4.06
N ASN A 32 12.22 -16.89 -2.80
CA ASN A 32 12.52 -17.79 -1.67
C ASN A 32 11.67 -19.06 -1.66
N ALA A 33 10.40 -18.98 -2.06
CA ALA A 33 9.55 -20.15 -2.20
C ALA A 33 10.07 -21.09 -3.31
N GLU A 34 10.39 -20.52 -4.48
CA GLU A 34 10.94 -21.25 -5.63
C GLU A 34 12.28 -21.93 -5.29
N ASP A 35 13.24 -21.21 -4.70
CA ASP A 35 14.54 -21.72 -4.29
C ASP A 35 14.44 -22.88 -3.27
N ARG A 36 13.43 -22.87 -2.42
CA ARG A 36 13.18 -23.90 -1.41
C ARG A 36 12.28 -25.02 -1.88
N GLY A 37 11.78 -24.95 -3.12
CA GLY A 37 10.80 -25.92 -3.64
C GLY A 37 9.46 -25.90 -2.88
N ILE A 38 9.08 -24.76 -2.30
CA ILE A 38 7.81 -24.55 -1.62
C ILE A 38 6.81 -24.01 -2.64
N ASP A 39 5.58 -24.57 -2.63
CA ASP A 39 4.50 -23.99 -3.42
C ASP A 39 4.24 -22.54 -2.99
N PRO A 40 4.34 -21.55 -3.89
CA PRO A 40 4.11 -20.14 -3.55
C PRO A 40 2.75 -19.87 -2.90
N SER A 41 1.73 -20.68 -3.17
CA SER A 41 0.41 -20.57 -2.56
C SER A 41 0.42 -20.69 -1.03
N VAL A 42 1.41 -21.37 -0.46
CA VAL A 42 1.62 -21.46 0.99
C VAL A 42 1.85 -20.08 1.60
N PHE A 43 2.64 -19.22 0.93
CA PHE A 43 2.88 -17.84 1.42
C PHE A 43 1.65 -16.95 1.20
N LEU A 44 0.95 -17.10 0.07
CA LEU A 44 -0.21 -16.27 -0.26
C LEU A 44 -1.34 -16.43 0.77
N THR A 45 -1.49 -17.61 1.34
CA THR A 45 -2.54 -17.92 2.34
C THR A 45 -2.07 -17.74 3.79
N ALA A 46 -0.74 -17.59 4.00
CA ALA A 46 -0.16 -17.45 5.35
C ALA A 46 -0.63 -16.18 6.07
N ARG A 47 -0.79 -16.28 7.40
CA ARG A 47 -1.22 -15.18 8.28
C ARG A 47 -0.51 -15.25 9.62
N LEU A 48 -0.40 -14.13 10.35
CA LEU A 48 0.26 -14.07 11.66
C LEU A 48 -0.63 -14.62 12.78
N ALA A 49 -1.94 -14.45 12.69
CA ALA A 49 -2.89 -14.96 13.66
C ALA A 49 -4.16 -15.48 12.95
N PRO A 50 -4.90 -16.44 13.54
CA PRO A 50 -6.06 -17.06 12.90
C PRO A 50 -7.16 -16.08 12.46
N ASP A 51 -7.32 -14.97 13.18
CA ASP A 51 -8.30 -13.91 12.94
C ASP A 51 -7.77 -12.74 12.11
N MET A 52 -6.51 -12.78 11.66
CA MET A 52 -5.92 -11.79 10.77
C MET A 52 -6.13 -12.15 9.30
N LEU A 53 -6.14 -11.14 8.44
CA LEU A 53 -6.04 -11.32 6.99
C LEU A 53 -4.74 -12.05 6.63
N GLY A 54 -4.82 -12.96 5.66
CA GLY A 54 -3.64 -13.56 5.03
C GLY A 54 -2.88 -12.57 4.15
N LEU A 55 -1.72 -12.99 3.62
CA LEU A 55 -0.83 -12.14 2.82
C LEU A 55 -1.57 -11.43 1.68
N VAL A 56 -2.36 -12.16 0.89
CA VAL A 56 -3.17 -11.58 -0.20
C VAL A 56 -4.09 -10.47 0.32
N GLY A 57 -4.83 -10.73 1.39
CA GLY A 57 -5.75 -9.73 1.97
C GLY A 57 -5.03 -8.50 2.51
N GLN A 58 -3.82 -8.66 3.06
CA GLN A 58 -2.99 -7.52 3.49
C GLN A 58 -2.58 -6.64 2.30
N VAL A 59 -2.16 -7.25 1.19
CA VAL A 59 -1.82 -6.53 -0.05
C VAL A 59 -3.03 -5.80 -0.62
N GLN A 60 -4.18 -6.47 -0.70
CA GLN A 60 -5.43 -5.89 -1.21
C GLN A 60 -5.86 -4.66 -0.40
N VAL A 61 -5.79 -4.72 0.93
CA VAL A 61 -6.15 -3.57 1.76
C VAL A 61 -5.12 -2.45 1.62
N ALA A 62 -3.82 -2.74 1.61
CA ALA A 62 -2.77 -1.74 1.42
C ALA A 62 -2.94 -0.98 0.11
N THR A 63 -3.13 -1.69 -1.00
CA THR A 63 -3.33 -1.11 -2.34
C THR A 63 -4.63 -0.32 -2.43
N SER A 64 -5.73 -0.82 -1.88
CA SER A 64 -7.03 -0.14 -1.87
C SER A 64 -6.97 1.20 -1.12
N ILE A 65 -6.33 1.23 0.05
CA ILE A 65 -6.18 2.45 0.85
C ILE A 65 -5.23 3.44 0.17
N ALA A 66 -4.08 2.96 -0.34
CA ALA A 66 -3.10 3.80 -1.02
C ALA A 66 -3.70 4.47 -2.26
N LYS A 67 -4.37 3.70 -3.11
CA LYS A 67 -5.08 4.18 -4.30
C LYS A 67 -6.13 5.24 -3.97
N ALA A 68 -6.94 5.00 -2.93
CA ALA A 68 -8.04 5.89 -2.60
C ALA A 68 -7.58 7.29 -2.13
N CYS A 69 -6.36 7.40 -1.60
CA CYS A 69 -5.88 8.63 -1.00
C CYS A 69 -5.86 9.82 -1.97
N PRO A 70 -5.11 9.79 -3.08
CA PRO A 70 -5.01 10.95 -3.97
C PRO A 70 -6.37 11.37 -4.54
N PHE A 71 -7.24 10.42 -4.90
CA PHE A 71 -8.57 10.72 -5.42
C PHE A 71 -9.43 11.47 -4.39
N ARG A 72 -9.46 11.00 -3.14
CA ARG A 72 -10.22 11.66 -2.08
C ARG A 72 -9.65 13.03 -1.73
N LEU A 73 -8.32 13.17 -1.70
CA LEU A 73 -7.68 14.47 -1.52
C LEU A 73 -8.04 15.44 -2.66
N ALA A 74 -8.13 14.96 -3.90
CA ALA A 74 -8.59 15.73 -5.05
C ALA A 74 -10.11 15.99 -5.06
N GLY A 75 -10.88 15.35 -4.16
CA GLY A 75 -12.35 15.47 -4.14
C GLY A 75 -13.04 14.66 -5.22
N THR A 76 -12.39 13.62 -5.73
CA THR A 76 -12.92 12.72 -6.77
C THR A 76 -13.14 11.30 -6.21
N THR A 77 -13.93 10.50 -6.93
CA THR A 77 -14.20 9.11 -6.53
C THR A 77 -13.04 8.20 -6.93
N PRO A 78 -12.47 7.41 -5.99
CA PRO A 78 -11.46 6.41 -6.33
C PRO A 78 -12.01 5.34 -7.27
N PRO A 79 -11.20 4.82 -8.21
CA PRO A 79 -11.63 3.71 -9.07
C PRO A 79 -11.89 2.45 -8.24
N VAL A 80 -12.91 1.69 -8.60
CA VAL A 80 -13.24 0.38 -8.01
C VAL A 80 -12.57 -0.70 -8.83
N TYR A 81 -12.03 -1.72 -8.13
CA TYR A 81 -11.51 -2.93 -8.76
C TYR A 81 -12.47 -4.08 -8.46
N ASP A 82 -12.97 -4.70 -9.51
CA ASP A 82 -13.93 -5.80 -9.39
C ASP A 82 -13.24 -7.17 -9.29
N ASP A 83 -11.97 -7.25 -9.68
CA ASP A 83 -11.12 -8.43 -9.71
C ASP A 83 -10.36 -8.60 -8.38
N GLN A 84 -10.98 -9.26 -7.42
CA GLN A 84 -10.38 -9.50 -6.09
C GLN A 84 -9.79 -10.92 -5.92
N ASP A 85 -9.89 -11.76 -6.94
CA ASP A 85 -9.40 -13.15 -6.92
C ASP A 85 -7.90 -13.21 -7.25
N ASN A 86 -7.08 -12.60 -6.40
CA ASN A 86 -5.63 -12.61 -6.54
C ASN A 86 -5.10 -13.95 -6.02
N ALA A 87 -4.94 -14.92 -6.90
CA ALA A 87 -4.57 -16.30 -6.58
C ALA A 87 -3.05 -16.57 -6.75
N SER A 88 -2.29 -15.60 -7.27
CA SER A 88 -0.85 -15.74 -7.53
C SER A 88 -0.06 -14.49 -7.19
N PHE A 89 1.27 -14.62 -7.13
CA PHE A 89 2.15 -13.45 -6.99
C PHE A 89 2.06 -12.51 -8.21
N ASP A 90 1.87 -13.04 -9.41
CA ASP A 90 1.72 -12.23 -10.62
C ASP A 90 0.47 -11.36 -10.57
N ASP A 91 -0.66 -11.88 -10.02
CA ASP A 91 -1.86 -11.08 -9.80
C ASP A 91 -1.60 -9.94 -8.80
N LEU A 92 -0.82 -10.20 -7.75
CA LEU A 92 -0.44 -9.17 -6.78
C LEU A 92 0.46 -8.09 -7.42
N TYR A 93 1.38 -8.46 -8.31
CA TYR A 93 2.20 -7.48 -9.05
C TYR A 93 1.35 -6.64 -9.99
N ALA A 94 0.42 -7.25 -10.70
CA ALA A 94 -0.51 -6.53 -11.57
C ALA A 94 -1.38 -5.55 -10.77
N LEU A 95 -1.86 -5.96 -9.59
CA LEU A 95 -2.62 -5.09 -8.67
C LEU A 95 -1.79 -3.89 -8.19
N ILE A 96 -0.53 -4.11 -7.82
CA ILE A 96 0.38 -3.06 -7.36
C ILE A 96 0.68 -2.08 -8.50
N GLU A 97 0.98 -2.58 -9.70
CA GLU A 97 1.26 -1.74 -10.88
C GLU A 97 0.06 -0.86 -11.24
N ARG A 98 -1.13 -1.45 -11.29
CA ARG A 98 -2.37 -0.70 -11.51
C ARG A 98 -2.59 0.36 -10.43
N THR A 99 -2.32 0.02 -9.17
CA THR A 99 -2.41 0.96 -8.04
C THR A 99 -1.44 2.12 -8.20
N ARG A 100 -0.18 1.88 -8.60
CA ARG A 100 0.81 2.93 -8.88
C ARG A 100 0.36 3.86 -9.99
N SER A 101 -0.16 3.29 -11.07
CA SER A 101 -0.70 4.05 -12.20
C SER A 101 -1.84 4.98 -11.77
N ASP A 102 -2.78 4.45 -11.00
CA ASP A 102 -3.90 5.24 -10.50
C ASP A 102 -3.44 6.35 -9.54
N ILE A 103 -2.55 6.06 -8.59
CA ILE A 103 -1.99 7.06 -7.69
C ILE A 103 -1.31 8.19 -8.49
N SER A 104 -0.54 7.84 -9.52
CA SER A 104 0.20 8.78 -10.35
C SER A 104 -0.67 9.60 -11.30
N SER A 105 -1.92 9.17 -11.54
CA SER A 105 -2.86 9.87 -12.43
C SER A 105 -3.41 11.16 -11.81
N VAL A 106 -3.33 11.31 -10.48
CA VAL A 106 -3.81 12.51 -9.77
C VAL A 106 -2.66 13.49 -9.61
N THR A 107 -2.85 14.71 -10.14
CA THR A 107 -1.78 15.70 -10.18
C THR A 107 -1.68 16.51 -8.89
N ARG A 108 -0.54 17.17 -8.71
CA ARG A 108 -0.29 18.08 -7.60
C ARG A 108 -1.34 19.19 -7.51
N GLU A 109 -1.71 19.78 -8.64
CA GLU A 109 -2.65 20.89 -8.73
C GLU A 109 -4.05 20.50 -8.27
N GLN A 110 -4.40 19.23 -8.34
CA GLN A 110 -5.68 18.71 -7.86
C GLN A 110 -5.71 18.52 -6.33
N ILE A 111 -4.54 18.39 -5.69
CA ILE A 111 -4.41 18.05 -4.26
C ILE A 111 -3.98 19.26 -3.41
N ASP A 112 -2.98 20.03 -3.85
CA ASP A 112 -2.44 21.14 -3.08
C ASP A 112 -3.49 22.25 -2.88
N GLY A 113 -3.50 22.85 -1.69
CA GLY A 113 -4.52 23.82 -1.29
C GLY A 113 -5.78 23.19 -0.67
N ARG A 114 -5.83 21.86 -0.56
CA ARG A 114 -6.97 21.13 0.02
C ARG A 114 -6.68 20.59 1.42
N GLU A 115 -5.66 21.09 2.08
CA GLU A 115 -5.18 20.66 3.40
C GLU A 115 -6.28 20.66 4.46
N ALA A 116 -7.12 21.70 4.47
CA ALA A 116 -8.20 21.90 5.43
C ALA A 116 -9.60 21.59 4.86
N VAL A 117 -9.70 21.12 3.60
CA VAL A 117 -10.99 20.76 3.02
C VAL A 117 -11.55 19.53 3.69
N GLU A 118 -12.76 19.65 4.24
CA GLU A 118 -13.46 18.54 4.90
C GLU A 118 -14.19 17.65 3.90
N PHE A 119 -14.18 16.34 4.16
CA PHE A 119 -14.94 15.34 3.41
C PHE A 119 -15.21 14.10 4.28
N ASN A 120 -16.27 13.39 3.92
CA ASN A 120 -16.66 12.18 4.62
C ASN A 120 -16.18 10.93 3.91
N VAL A 121 -15.75 9.94 4.68
CA VAL A 121 -15.37 8.61 4.21
C VAL A 121 -16.19 7.55 4.91
N LYS A 122 -16.89 6.75 4.11
CA LYS A 122 -17.61 5.57 4.63
C LYS A 122 -16.64 4.42 4.85
N MET A 123 -16.61 3.91 6.08
CA MET A 123 -15.76 2.79 6.53
C MET A 123 -16.66 1.69 7.10
N GLY A 124 -17.08 0.77 6.26
CA GLY A 124 -18.10 -0.21 6.63
C GLY A 124 -19.42 0.48 7.04
N PRO A 125 -19.94 0.25 8.24
CA PRO A 125 -21.18 0.87 8.70
C PRO A 125 -20.99 2.30 9.23
N VAL A 126 -19.76 2.78 9.40
CA VAL A 126 -19.44 4.08 10.02
C VAL A 126 -18.99 5.08 8.97
N GLU A 127 -19.50 6.29 9.03
CA GLU A 127 -19.00 7.43 8.28
C GLU A 127 -18.13 8.30 9.19
N ARG A 128 -16.97 8.75 8.68
CA ARG A 128 -16.03 9.59 9.42
C ARG A 128 -15.68 10.82 8.60
N SER A 129 -15.66 11.98 9.26
CA SER A 129 -15.19 13.23 8.68
C SER A 129 -13.67 13.36 8.81
N PHE A 130 -13.03 13.86 7.75
CA PHE A 130 -11.60 14.15 7.69
C PHE A 130 -11.35 15.46 6.99
N THR A 131 -10.23 16.09 7.34
CA THR A 131 -9.58 17.09 6.47
C THR A 131 -8.55 16.39 5.59
N GLY A 132 -8.02 17.07 4.55
CA GLY A 132 -6.96 16.52 3.71
C GLY A 132 -5.76 16.04 4.52
N ILE A 133 -5.30 16.84 5.49
CA ILE A 133 -4.18 16.46 6.38
C ILE A 133 -4.55 15.26 7.25
N SER A 134 -5.67 15.30 7.96
CA SER A 134 -6.03 14.23 8.90
C SER A 134 -6.29 12.90 8.19
N TYR A 135 -6.81 12.93 6.96
CA TYR A 135 -6.99 11.74 6.14
C TYR A 135 -5.66 11.15 5.68
N SER A 136 -4.77 12.00 5.14
CA SER A 136 -3.47 11.54 4.65
C SER A 136 -2.59 11.03 5.79
N SER A 137 -2.29 11.86 6.79
CA SER A 137 -1.31 11.57 7.84
C SER A 137 -1.87 10.74 8.99
N GLY A 138 -3.15 10.93 9.34
CA GLY A 138 -3.79 10.27 10.48
C GLY A 138 -4.44 8.93 10.14
N PHE A 139 -4.82 8.72 8.89
CA PHE A 139 -5.50 7.49 8.47
C PHE A 139 -4.74 6.72 7.39
N THR A 140 -4.50 7.31 6.21
CA THR A 140 -3.96 6.58 5.05
C THR A 140 -2.56 6.04 5.31
N ILE A 141 -1.61 6.92 5.66
CA ILE A 141 -0.20 6.54 5.83
C ILE A 141 -0.02 5.47 6.92
N PRO A 142 -0.58 5.63 8.14
CA PRO A 142 -0.48 4.59 9.17
C PRO A 142 -1.08 3.25 8.74
N ASN A 143 -2.22 3.27 8.03
CA ASN A 143 -2.85 2.05 7.53
C ASN A 143 -2.00 1.32 6.49
N VAL A 144 -1.50 2.04 5.48
CA VAL A 144 -0.65 1.46 4.44
C VAL A 144 0.60 0.84 5.08
N TYR A 145 1.24 1.54 6.00
CA TYR A 145 2.42 1.02 6.71
C TYR A 145 2.09 -0.21 7.55
N PHE A 146 0.95 -0.21 8.25
CA PHE A 146 0.50 -1.38 9.02
C PHE A 146 0.36 -2.62 8.14
N HIS A 147 -0.34 -2.51 7.02
CA HIS A 147 -0.58 -3.65 6.13
C HIS A 147 0.70 -4.12 5.44
N ILE A 148 1.56 -3.22 4.94
CA ILE A 148 2.83 -3.60 4.31
C ILE A 148 3.80 -4.20 5.34
N THR A 149 3.86 -3.66 6.57
CA THR A 149 4.64 -4.26 7.65
C THR A 149 4.11 -5.65 8.01
N THR A 150 2.80 -5.86 7.95
CA THR A 150 2.21 -7.17 8.18
C THR A 150 2.59 -8.16 7.08
N VAL A 151 2.60 -7.75 5.80
CA VAL A 151 3.13 -8.57 4.68
C VAL A 151 4.59 -8.95 4.95
N TYR A 152 5.43 -7.97 5.28
CA TYR A 152 6.83 -8.21 5.65
C TYR A 152 6.94 -9.25 6.77
N ASN A 153 6.15 -9.11 7.83
CA ASN A 153 6.18 -10.01 8.98
C ASN A 153 5.69 -11.42 8.63
N ILE A 154 4.66 -11.55 7.79
CA ILE A 154 4.20 -12.86 7.29
C ILE A 154 5.33 -13.56 6.54
N LEU A 155 5.98 -12.88 5.60
CA LEU A 155 7.09 -13.43 4.83
C LEU A 155 8.27 -13.80 5.75
N ARG A 156 8.65 -12.91 6.69
CA ARG A 156 9.72 -13.17 7.68
C ARG A 156 9.41 -14.38 8.55
N HIS A 157 8.18 -14.49 9.04
CA HIS A 157 7.73 -15.63 9.86
C HIS A 157 7.81 -16.95 9.11
N ASN A 158 7.59 -16.94 7.80
CA ASN A 158 7.71 -18.11 6.93
C ASN A 158 9.15 -18.37 6.42
N GLY A 159 10.14 -17.66 6.97
CA GLY A 159 11.56 -17.93 6.75
C GLY A 159 12.17 -17.20 5.55
N VAL A 160 11.47 -16.24 4.94
CA VAL A 160 12.05 -15.38 3.89
C VAL A 160 13.15 -14.50 4.54
N PRO A 161 14.38 -14.45 3.98
CA PRO A 161 15.51 -13.73 4.59
C PRO A 161 15.42 -12.21 4.35
N LEU A 162 14.32 -11.58 4.80
CA LEU A 162 14.11 -10.14 4.73
C LEU A 162 14.80 -9.42 5.90
N GLY A 163 15.37 -8.25 5.64
CA GLY A 163 15.83 -7.31 6.66
C GLY A 163 15.08 -5.98 6.60
N LYS A 164 15.37 -5.07 7.54
CA LYS A 164 14.74 -3.75 7.56
C LYS A 164 14.99 -2.95 6.26
N LEU A 165 16.15 -3.14 5.62
CA LEU A 165 16.48 -2.44 4.37
C LEU A 165 15.57 -2.89 3.22
N ASP A 166 15.17 -4.16 3.19
CA ASP A 166 14.25 -4.67 2.16
C ASP A 166 12.86 -4.03 2.28
N PHE A 167 12.41 -3.72 3.51
CA PHE A 167 11.18 -2.95 3.73
C PHE A 167 11.27 -1.54 3.13
N PHE A 168 12.45 -0.97 2.96
CA PHE A 168 12.70 0.31 2.31
C PHE A 168 13.01 0.21 0.81
N GLY A 169 12.86 -0.96 0.20
CA GLY A 169 13.13 -1.20 -1.23
C GLY A 169 14.55 -1.68 -1.53
N GLY A 170 15.27 -2.16 -0.51
CA GLY A 170 16.64 -2.65 -0.61
C GLY A 170 17.71 -1.57 -0.38
N PRO A 171 19.00 -1.98 -0.35
CA PRO A 171 20.12 -1.08 -0.03
C PRO A 171 20.26 0.13 -0.97
N SER A 172 19.88 -0.03 -2.24
CA SER A 172 19.97 1.03 -3.26
C SER A 172 18.87 2.09 -3.15
N ALA A 173 17.81 1.83 -2.40
CA ALA A 173 16.66 2.74 -2.32
C ALA A 173 16.85 3.91 -1.32
N LEU A 174 17.90 3.87 -0.52
CA LEU A 174 18.22 4.87 0.51
C LEU A 174 19.38 5.81 0.11
N GLY A 175 19.88 5.67 -1.14
CA GLY A 175 20.96 6.49 -1.69
C GLY A 175 20.53 7.84 -2.21
#